data_01ba64b0fb289225bb9111604911fa23
#
_entry.id   01ba64b0fb289225bb9111604911fa23
#
_cell.length_a   1.000
_cell.length_b   1.000
_cell.length_c   1.000
_cell.angle_alpha   90.00
_cell.angle_beta   90.00
_cell.angle_gamma   90.00
#
_symmetry.space_group_name_H-M   'P 1'
#
loop_
_entity.id
_entity.type
_entity.pdbx_description
1 polymer ?
#
loop_
_entity_poly.entity_id
_entity_poly.type
_entity_poly.pdbx_seq_one_letter_code
_entity_poly.pdbx_strand_id
1 'polypeptide(L)'
;MSTKAELFTIGQLARRTGVPARTVRFWSDAGLIPPAGRSAGGYRLFDSEAAARLDLVRTLRELGLGLDVVAAVLSRASTLGEVAATHVSALDAQIRALRLRRAVLSTVARHESTVEEAALMHKLARLSAQERQRIIDDFVTEVFQGVDPGSPAMGVARGMRQMPAELPDDPAPEQVEAWIELGELVADESFRRRARDMALAGPQAAGQAGPQADERIDHQLVAEHAGRALAAGIAPGSREGRAVLDQIVPPGTPPAERARLAATLETFTDARVERYWQLLAIINGWPQPPSAVPAFEWLIEALRADTARAGY
;
A
#
# COMPACT_ATOMS: atom_id res chain seq x y z
N MET A 1 -36.43 -38.46 -46.05
CA MET A 1 -35.32 -37.98 -46.90
C MET A 1 -34.10 -37.90 -46.00
N SER A 2 -33.12 -38.83 -46.15
CA SER A 2 -31.92 -38.88 -45.33
C SER A 2 -30.95 -37.78 -45.81
N THR A 3 -30.83 -36.72 -45.07
CA THR A 3 -29.85 -35.66 -45.37
C THR A 3 -28.46 -36.29 -45.24
N LYS A 4 -27.75 -36.45 -46.35
CA LYS A 4 -26.38 -36.99 -46.40
C LYS A 4 -25.52 -36.06 -45.55
N ALA A 5 -25.04 -36.52 -44.39
CA ALA A 5 -24.21 -35.73 -43.50
C ALA A 5 -22.98 -35.25 -44.27
N GLU A 6 -22.74 -33.97 -44.30
CA GLU A 6 -21.55 -33.38 -44.93
C GLU A 6 -20.32 -33.76 -44.11
N LEU A 7 -19.39 -34.47 -44.74
CA LEU A 7 -18.17 -34.97 -44.10
C LEU A 7 -16.93 -34.21 -44.60
N PHE A 8 -16.08 -33.79 -43.69
CA PHE A 8 -14.86 -33.00 -43.95
C PHE A 8 -13.63 -33.85 -43.66
N THR A 9 -12.64 -33.75 -44.51
CA THR A 9 -11.28 -34.19 -44.18
C THR A 9 -10.61 -33.19 -43.23
N ILE A 10 -9.50 -33.56 -42.56
CA ILE A 10 -8.70 -32.62 -41.70
C ILE A 10 -8.34 -31.33 -42.43
N GLY A 11 -7.95 -31.44 -43.70
CA GLY A 11 -7.57 -30.24 -44.48
C GLY A 11 -8.76 -29.33 -44.83
N GLN A 12 -9.96 -29.90 -45.09
CA GLN A 12 -11.17 -29.12 -45.28
C GLN A 12 -11.63 -28.46 -43.97
N LEU A 13 -11.58 -29.19 -42.87
CA LEU A 13 -11.93 -28.69 -41.55
C LEU A 13 -10.97 -27.56 -41.13
N ALA A 14 -9.68 -27.72 -41.35
CA ALA A 14 -8.65 -26.70 -41.11
C ALA A 14 -8.92 -25.40 -41.89
N ARG A 15 -9.24 -25.52 -43.20
CA ARG A 15 -9.57 -24.33 -44.02
C ARG A 15 -10.83 -23.63 -43.57
N ARG A 16 -11.86 -24.40 -43.16
CA ARG A 16 -13.15 -23.86 -42.70
C ARG A 16 -13.04 -23.09 -41.40
N THR A 17 -12.23 -23.56 -40.46
CA THR A 17 -12.14 -23.06 -39.10
C THR A 17 -10.95 -22.14 -38.88
N GLY A 18 -10.00 -22.05 -39.83
CA GLY A 18 -8.75 -21.29 -39.69
C GLY A 18 -7.70 -21.96 -38.76
N VAL A 19 -8.00 -23.15 -38.23
CA VAL A 19 -7.08 -23.88 -37.34
C VAL A 19 -6.10 -24.71 -38.20
N PRO A 20 -4.78 -24.64 -37.95
CA PRO A 20 -3.80 -25.42 -38.69
C PRO A 20 -4.09 -26.95 -38.66
N ALA A 21 -3.96 -27.64 -39.79
CA ALA A 21 -4.25 -29.05 -39.89
C ALA A 21 -3.49 -29.92 -38.87
N ARG A 22 -2.26 -29.53 -38.51
CA ARG A 22 -1.48 -30.18 -37.44
C ARG A 22 -2.17 -30.08 -36.09
N THR A 23 -2.71 -28.91 -35.76
CA THR A 23 -3.44 -28.66 -34.51
C THR A 23 -4.73 -29.44 -34.47
N VAL A 24 -5.52 -29.49 -35.58
CA VAL A 24 -6.73 -30.28 -35.69
C VAL A 24 -6.42 -31.77 -35.47
N ARG A 25 -5.32 -32.25 -36.05
CA ARG A 25 -4.88 -33.64 -35.84
C ARG A 25 -4.56 -33.91 -34.38
N PHE A 26 -3.76 -33.02 -33.75
CA PHE A 26 -3.38 -33.14 -32.36
C PHE A 26 -4.59 -33.15 -31.41
N TRP A 27 -5.57 -32.26 -31.63
CA TRP A 27 -6.78 -32.23 -30.81
C TRP A 27 -7.69 -33.46 -31.07
N SER A 28 -7.68 -33.98 -32.28
CA SER A 28 -8.39 -35.25 -32.60
C SER A 28 -7.72 -36.45 -31.94
N ASP A 29 -6.36 -36.49 -31.92
CA ASP A 29 -5.61 -37.55 -31.24
C ASP A 29 -5.78 -37.49 -29.71
N ALA A 30 -5.95 -36.29 -29.16
CA ALA A 30 -6.29 -36.06 -27.74
C ALA A 30 -7.74 -36.32 -27.40
N GLY A 31 -8.57 -36.78 -28.36
CA GLY A 31 -9.98 -37.10 -28.13
C GLY A 31 -10.91 -35.90 -27.99
N LEU A 32 -10.42 -34.69 -28.14
CA LEU A 32 -11.24 -33.47 -28.05
C LEU A 32 -12.21 -33.35 -29.23
N ILE A 33 -11.79 -33.83 -30.40
CA ILE A 33 -12.56 -33.79 -31.65
C ILE A 33 -12.58 -35.20 -32.26
N PRO A 34 -13.52 -36.05 -31.86
CA PRO A 34 -13.59 -37.38 -32.39
C PRO A 34 -14.02 -37.37 -33.87
N PRO A 35 -13.40 -38.17 -34.74
CA PRO A 35 -13.84 -38.31 -36.11
C PRO A 35 -15.19 -39.08 -36.19
N ALA A 36 -16.09 -38.67 -37.08
CA ALA A 36 -17.32 -39.36 -37.36
C ALA A 36 -17.08 -40.70 -38.07
N GLY A 37 -15.92 -40.84 -38.74
CA GLY A 37 -15.56 -42.08 -39.44
C GLY A 37 -14.24 -41.99 -40.20
N ARG A 38 -13.99 -42.97 -41.09
CA ARG A 38 -12.83 -42.98 -41.97
C ARG A 38 -13.28 -43.18 -43.42
N SER A 39 -12.56 -42.55 -44.35
CA SER A 39 -12.76 -42.78 -45.79
C SER A 39 -12.26 -44.19 -46.21
N ALA A 40 -12.59 -44.59 -47.44
CA ALA A 40 -12.06 -45.83 -48.02
C ALA A 40 -10.49 -45.87 -48.06
N GLY A 41 -9.85 -44.72 -48.11
CA GLY A 41 -8.39 -44.57 -48.02
C GLY A 41 -7.85 -44.41 -46.58
N GLY A 42 -8.67 -44.66 -45.55
CA GLY A 42 -8.25 -44.64 -44.14
C GLY A 42 -8.16 -43.22 -43.50
N TYR A 43 -8.46 -42.16 -44.21
CA TYR A 43 -8.42 -40.77 -43.69
C TYR A 43 -9.60 -40.53 -42.77
N ARG A 44 -9.33 -39.78 -41.66
CA ARG A 44 -10.39 -39.35 -40.72
C ARG A 44 -11.36 -38.39 -41.41
N LEU A 45 -12.62 -38.63 -41.19
CA LEU A 45 -13.73 -37.80 -41.65
C LEU A 45 -14.48 -37.21 -40.45
N PHE A 46 -14.81 -35.94 -40.53
CA PHE A 46 -15.45 -35.16 -39.49
C PHE A 46 -16.79 -34.64 -40.01
N ASP A 47 -17.79 -34.63 -39.16
CA ASP A 47 -19.11 -34.09 -39.47
C ASP A 47 -19.26 -32.65 -39.01
N SER A 48 -20.43 -32.07 -39.13
CA SER A 48 -20.76 -30.71 -38.70
C SER A 48 -20.68 -30.53 -37.18
N GLU A 49 -20.92 -31.58 -36.40
CA GLU A 49 -20.82 -31.59 -34.94
C GLU A 49 -19.36 -31.47 -34.54
N ALA A 50 -18.46 -32.22 -35.16
CA ALA A 50 -17.03 -32.14 -34.97
C ALA A 50 -16.48 -30.72 -35.35
N ALA A 51 -17.06 -30.07 -36.38
CA ALA A 51 -16.69 -28.69 -36.75
C ALA A 51 -17.12 -27.71 -35.66
N ALA A 52 -18.33 -27.78 -35.17
CA ALA A 52 -18.81 -26.92 -34.07
C ALA A 52 -17.97 -27.13 -32.79
N ARG A 53 -17.63 -28.41 -32.51
CA ARG A 53 -16.78 -28.77 -31.36
C ARG A 53 -15.37 -28.22 -31.51
N LEU A 54 -14.80 -28.20 -32.73
CA LEU A 54 -13.50 -27.57 -33.01
C LEU A 54 -13.50 -26.06 -32.74
N ASP A 55 -14.56 -25.38 -33.18
CA ASP A 55 -14.71 -23.94 -32.94
C ASP A 55 -14.80 -23.64 -31.43
N LEU A 56 -15.51 -24.44 -30.67
CA LEU A 56 -15.57 -24.33 -29.21
C LEU A 56 -14.20 -24.58 -28.56
N VAL A 57 -13.47 -25.63 -28.94
CA VAL A 57 -12.11 -25.90 -28.45
C VAL A 57 -11.18 -24.71 -28.74
N ARG A 58 -11.25 -24.18 -29.96
CA ARG A 58 -10.45 -23.00 -30.33
C ARG A 58 -10.74 -21.81 -29.40
N THR A 59 -12.00 -21.45 -29.24
CA THR A 59 -12.42 -20.32 -28.40
C THR A 59 -11.94 -20.50 -26.96
N LEU A 60 -12.09 -21.66 -26.37
CA LEU A 60 -11.65 -21.94 -25.00
C LEU A 60 -10.10 -21.85 -24.88
N ARG A 61 -9.38 -22.30 -25.90
CA ARG A 61 -7.92 -22.17 -25.97
C ARG A 61 -7.44 -20.73 -26.13
N GLU A 62 -8.14 -19.92 -26.93
CA GLU A 62 -7.87 -18.47 -27.09
C GLU A 62 -8.10 -17.73 -25.77
N LEU A 63 -9.03 -18.17 -24.93
CA LEU A 63 -9.26 -17.69 -23.59
C LEU A 63 -8.19 -18.17 -22.58
N GLY A 64 -7.21 -18.98 -22.99
CA GLY A 64 -6.10 -19.43 -22.15
C GLY A 64 -6.35 -20.73 -21.38
N LEU A 65 -7.51 -21.38 -21.54
CA LEU A 65 -7.83 -22.62 -20.82
C LEU A 65 -6.95 -23.80 -21.30
N GLY A 66 -6.43 -24.60 -20.36
CA GLY A 66 -5.66 -25.82 -20.64
C GLY A 66 -6.47 -26.86 -21.40
N LEU A 67 -5.81 -27.80 -22.11
CA LEU A 67 -6.51 -28.85 -22.86
C LEU A 67 -7.27 -29.84 -21.97
N ASP A 68 -6.75 -30.12 -20.80
CA ASP A 68 -7.38 -30.91 -19.74
C ASP A 68 -8.70 -30.28 -19.25
N VAL A 69 -8.68 -28.99 -19.05
CA VAL A 69 -9.85 -28.20 -18.65
C VAL A 69 -10.88 -28.16 -19.77
N VAL A 70 -10.43 -27.96 -21.02
CA VAL A 70 -11.31 -28.02 -22.20
C VAL A 70 -11.96 -29.42 -22.34
N ALA A 71 -11.20 -30.49 -22.11
CA ALA A 71 -11.70 -31.82 -22.11
C ALA A 71 -12.80 -32.07 -21.04
N ALA A 72 -12.59 -31.56 -19.82
CA ALA A 72 -13.57 -31.64 -18.74
C ALA A 72 -14.89 -30.93 -19.08
N VAL A 73 -14.81 -29.73 -19.69
CA VAL A 73 -15.99 -29.00 -20.17
C VAL A 73 -16.73 -29.79 -21.26
N LEU A 74 -16.00 -30.33 -22.25
CA LEU A 74 -16.58 -31.08 -23.36
C LEU A 74 -17.20 -32.40 -22.94
N SER A 75 -16.68 -33.04 -21.89
CA SER A 75 -17.22 -34.27 -21.29
C SER A 75 -18.33 -34.00 -20.26
N ARG A 76 -18.65 -32.72 -19.99
CA ARG A 76 -19.60 -32.29 -18.94
C ARG A 76 -19.20 -32.72 -17.53
N ALA A 77 -17.90 -32.96 -17.30
CA ALA A 77 -17.36 -33.21 -15.96
C ALA A 77 -17.32 -31.93 -15.12
N SER A 78 -17.24 -30.75 -15.77
CA SER A 78 -17.34 -29.41 -15.14
C SER A 78 -18.19 -28.51 -16.03
N THR A 79 -18.86 -27.54 -15.43
CA THR A 79 -19.59 -26.52 -16.19
C THR A 79 -18.61 -25.45 -16.69
N LEU A 80 -18.92 -24.85 -17.84
CA LEU A 80 -18.14 -23.74 -18.37
C LEU A 80 -18.10 -22.56 -17.38
N GLY A 81 -19.19 -22.31 -16.65
CA GLY A 81 -19.27 -21.24 -15.66
C GLY A 81 -18.31 -21.43 -14.48
N GLU A 82 -18.23 -22.65 -13.93
CA GLU A 82 -17.30 -22.96 -12.83
C GLU A 82 -15.83 -22.83 -13.27
N VAL A 83 -15.52 -23.34 -14.47
CA VAL A 83 -14.18 -23.24 -15.04
C VAL A 83 -13.81 -21.78 -15.31
N ALA A 84 -14.73 -21.00 -15.89
CA ALA A 84 -14.51 -19.58 -16.15
C ALA A 84 -14.30 -18.80 -14.85
N ALA A 85 -15.09 -19.01 -13.81
CA ALA A 85 -14.95 -18.37 -12.51
C ALA A 85 -13.59 -18.67 -11.87
N THR A 86 -13.16 -19.93 -11.88
CA THR A 86 -11.85 -20.35 -11.38
C THR A 86 -10.71 -19.68 -12.16
N HIS A 87 -10.83 -19.63 -13.49
CA HIS A 87 -9.80 -19.04 -14.35
C HIS A 87 -9.69 -17.51 -14.17
N VAL A 88 -10.84 -16.82 -14.03
CA VAL A 88 -10.89 -15.38 -13.70
C VAL A 88 -10.18 -15.12 -12.38
N SER A 89 -10.48 -15.90 -11.33
CA SER A 89 -9.82 -15.74 -10.03
C SER A 89 -8.28 -15.92 -10.10
N ALA A 90 -7.84 -16.91 -10.92
CA ALA A 90 -6.40 -17.12 -11.16
C ALA A 90 -5.75 -15.95 -11.92
N LEU A 91 -6.43 -15.41 -12.94
CA LEU A 91 -5.98 -14.24 -13.69
C LEU A 91 -5.91 -12.99 -12.79
N ASP A 92 -6.90 -12.76 -11.94
CA ASP A 92 -6.92 -11.65 -11.01
C ASP A 92 -5.75 -11.73 -10.03
N ALA A 93 -5.46 -12.91 -9.50
CA ALA A 93 -4.30 -13.14 -8.66
C ALA A 93 -2.97 -12.87 -9.39
N GLN A 94 -2.88 -13.28 -10.66
CA GLN A 94 -1.70 -13.03 -11.50
C GLN A 94 -1.55 -11.54 -11.83
N ILE A 95 -2.63 -10.84 -12.14
CA ILE A 95 -2.65 -9.39 -12.39
C ILE A 95 -2.16 -8.66 -11.15
N ARG A 96 -2.70 -8.97 -9.95
CA ARG A 96 -2.24 -8.38 -8.69
C ARG A 96 -0.73 -8.59 -8.47
N ALA A 97 -0.24 -9.80 -8.68
CA ALA A 97 1.18 -10.10 -8.53
C ALA A 97 2.07 -9.33 -9.53
N LEU A 98 1.63 -9.16 -10.78
CA LEU A 98 2.35 -8.40 -11.80
C LEU A 98 2.35 -6.90 -11.50
N ARG A 99 1.24 -6.34 -11.04
CA ARG A 99 1.12 -4.94 -10.64
C ARG A 99 2.07 -4.62 -9.49
N LEU A 100 2.11 -5.48 -8.48
CA LEU A 100 3.02 -5.34 -7.35
C LEU A 100 4.48 -5.38 -7.79
N ARG A 101 4.87 -6.35 -8.63
CA ARG A 101 6.23 -6.43 -9.18
C ARG A 101 6.59 -5.18 -9.97
N ARG A 102 5.65 -4.66 -10.77
CA ARG A 102 5.85 -3.41 -11.53
C ARG A 102 6.10 -2.24 -10.60
N ALA A 103 5.32 -2.08 -9.52
CA ALA A 103 5.48 -1.01 -8.55
C ALA A 103 6.88 -1.07 -7.90
N VAL A 104 7.31 -2.24 -7.41
CA VAL A 104 8.66 -2.43 -6.84
C VAL A 104 9.75 -2.05 -7.85
N LEU A 105 9.65 -2.53 -9.09
CA LEU A 105 10.65 -2.22 -10.14
C LEU A 105 10.67 -0.73 -10.50
N SER A 106 9.52 -0.05 -10.46
CA SER A 106 9.43 1.39 -10.68
C SER A 106 10.14 2.16 -9.57
N THR A 107 10.01 1.73 -8.31
CA THR A 107 10.70 2.30 -7.15
C THR A 107 12.22 2.12 -7.28
N VAL A 108 12.67 0.90 -7.56
CA VAL A 108 14.10 0.59 -7.79
C VAL A 108 14.69 1.46 -8.89
N ALA A 109 13.97 1.64 -10.00
CA ALA A 109 14.43 2.44 -11.13
C ALA A 109 14.53 3.95 -10.82
N ARG A 110 13.71 4.46 -9.90
CA ARG A 110 13.73 5.88 -9.51
C ARG A 110 14.81 6.21 -8.47
N HIS A 111 15.11 5.29 -7.56
CA HIS A 111 15.98 5.53 -6.41
C HIS A 111 17.39 4.95 -6.58
N GLU A 112 17.74 4.39 -7.75
CA GLU A 112 19.04 3.72 -8.00
C GLU A 112 19.41 2.72 -6.89
N SER A 113 18.40 2.00 -6.41
CA SER A 113 18.50 1.12 -5.23
C SER A 113 19.50 -0.02 -5.45
N THR A 114 20.16 -0.43 -4.37
CA THR A 114 21.02 -1.63 -4.34
C THR A 114 20.21 -2.91 -4.50
N VAL A 115 20.91 -4.03 -4.75
CA VAL A 115 20.25 -5.35 -4.87
C VAL A 115 19.61 -5.77 -3.55
N GLU A 116 20.26 -5.44 -2.43
CA GLU A 116 19.78 -5.74 -1.08
C GLU A 116 18.50 -4.95 -0.76
N GLU A 117 18.48 -3.66 -1.08
CA GLU A 117 17.29 -2.81 -0.93
C GLU A 117 16.14 -3.29 -1.82
N ALA A 118 16.42 -3.63 -3.08
CA ALA A 118 15.43 -4.20 -3.99
C ALA A 118 14.84 -5.52 -3.46
N ALA A 119 15.66 -6.37 -2.84
CA ALA A 119 15.21 -7.62 -2.23
C ALA A 119 14.31 -7.36 -1.01
N LEU A 120 14.66 -6.39 -0.16
CA LEU A 120 13.84 -5.96 0.97
C LEU A 120 12.50 -5.38 0.50
N MET A 121 12.52 -4.46 -0.46
CA MET A 121 11.32 -3.88 -1.08
C MET A 121 10.38 -4.97 -1.61
N HIS A 122 10.95 -5.95 -2.32
CA HIS A 122 10.16 -7.07 -2.84
C HIS A 122 9.55 -7.93 -1.73
N LYS A 123 10.29 -8.17 -0.65
CA LYS A 123 9.80 -8.92 0.51
C LYS A 123 8.64 -8.16 1.19
N LEU A 124 8.83 -6.88 1.50
CA LEU A 124 7.81 -6.04 2.15
C LEU A 124 6.55 -5.91 1.29
N ALA A 125 6.71 -5.72 -0.02
CA ALA A 125 5.60 -5.60 -0.95
C ALA A 125 4.74 -6.87 -1.05
N ARG A 126 5.30 -8.05 -0.79
CA ARG A 126 4.58 -9.34 -0.86
C ARG A 126 3.85 -9.73 0.42
N LEU A 127 4.03 -9.00 1.50
CA LEU A 127 3.32 -9.28 2.74
C LEU A 127 1.81 -9.19 2.54
N SER A 128 1.08 -10.10 3.14
CA SER A 128 -0.38 -10.04 3.22
C SER A 128 -0.82 -8.85 4.10
N ALA A 129 -2.06 -8.42 3.98
CA ALA A 129 -2.63 -7.39 4.84
C ALA A 129 -2.45 -7.73 6.33
N GLN A 130 -2.65 -9.00 6.70
CA GLN A 130 -2.48 -9.47 8.07
C GLN A 130 -1.02 -9.40 8.55
N GLU A 131 -0.05 -9.73 7.69
CA GLU A 131 1.36 -9.62 8.04
C GLU A 131 1.80 -8.16 8.17
N ARG A 132 1.31 -7.28 7.29
CA ARG A 132 1.54 -5.84 7.41
C ARG A 132 0.97 -5.28 8.70
N GLN A 133 -0.26 -5.64 9.05
CA GLN A 133 -0.89 -5.20 10.29
C GLN A 133 -0.11 -5.69 11.53
N ARG A 134 0.41 -6.91 11.53
CA ARG A 134 1.26 -7.41 12.63
C ARG A 134 2.50 -6.55 12.84
N ILE A 135 3.17 -6.10 11.77
CA ILE A 135 4.34 -5.21 11.89
C ILE A 135 3.96 -3.93 12.63
N ILE A 136 2.81 -3.34 12.30
CA ILE A 136 2.32 -2.13 13.00
C ILE A 136 1.92 -2.46 14.44
N ASP A 137 1.23 -3.56 14.69
CA ASP A 137 0.80 -3.97 16.03
C ASP A 137 1.98 -4.26 16.96
N ASP A 138 3.03 -4.90 16.44
CA ASP A 138 4.28 -5.19 17.17
C ASP A 138 5.00 -3.88 17.52
N PHE A 139 5.13 -2.97 16.56
CA PHE A 139 5.70 -1.64 16.78
C PHE A 139 4.93 -0.87 17.87
N VAL A 140 3.60 -0.79 17.76
CA VAL A 140 2.76 -0.08 18.74
C VAL A 140 2.86 -0.75 20.11
N THR A 141 2.90 -2.06 20.18
CA THR A 141 3.04 -2.80 21.43
C THR A 141 4.35 -2.48 22.13
N GLU A 142 5.46 -2.45 21.39
CA GLU A 142 6.79 -2.12 21.92
C GLU A 142 6.88 -0.66 22.38
N VAL A 143 6.42 0.28 21.55
CA VAL A 143 6.48 1.73 21.84
C VAL A 143 5.67 2.07 23.10
N PHE A 144 4.49 1.51 23.26
CA PHE A 144 3.58 1.82 24.37
C PHE A 144 3.70 0.85 25.57
N GLN A 145 4.70 -0.03 25.56
CA GLN A 145 4.92 -0.94 26.71
C GLN A 145 5.24 -0.17 27.99
N GLY A 146 4.45 -0.38 29.04
CA GLY A 146 4.62 0.27 30.34
C GLY A 146 4.00 1.67 30.45
N VAL A 147 3.31 2.14 29.44
CA VAL A 147 2.47 3.35 29.53
C VAL A 147 1.21 3.03 30.31
N ASP A 148 0.82 3.94 31.23
CA ASP A 148 -0.41 3.79 32.03
C ASP A 148 -1.63 3.61 31.12
N PRO A 149 -2.44 2.54 31.33
CA PRO A 149 -3.65 2.29 30.55
C PRO A 149 -4.67 3.43 30.52
N GLY A 150 -4.70 4.27 31.55
CA GLY A 150 -5.56 5.45 31.66
C GLY A 150 -5.02 6.69 30.94
N SER A 151 -3.79 6.66 30.47
CA SER A 151 -3.14 7.78 29.81
C SER A 151 -3.76 8.12 28.45
N PRO A 152 -3.86 9.42 28.08
CA PRO A 152 -4.22 9.86 26.72
C PRO A 152 -3.36 9.21 25.62
N ALA A 153 -2.10 8.92 25.90
CA ALA A 153 -1.19 8.22 24.97
C ALA A 153 -1.74 6.85 24.52
N MET A 154 -2.50 6.15 25.35
CA MET A 154 -3.16 4.89 24.97
C MET A 154 -4.31 5.11 23.97
N GLY A 155 -4.85 6.32 23.87
CA GLY A 155 -5.76 6.72 22.80
C GLY A 155 -5.04 6.75 21.44
N VAL A 156 -3.83 7.30 21.41
CA VAL A 156 -2.97 7.30 20.22
C VAL A 156 -2.62 5.86 19.80
N ALA A 157 -2.21 5.01 20.75
CA ALA A 157 -1.91 3.60 20.49
C ALA A 157 -3.11 2.85 19.87
N ARG A 158 -4.32 3.10 20.36
CA ARG A 158 -5.55 2.54 19.78
C ARG A 158 -5.80 3.05 18.36
N GLY A 159 -5.64 4.35 18.14
CA GLY A 159 -5.78 4.97 16.82
C GLY A 159 -4.80 4.35 15.82
N MET A 160 -3.53 4.18 16.20
CA MET A 160 -2.50 3.55 15.37
C MET A 160 -2.85 2.12 14.96
N ARG A 161 -3.36 1.30 15.90
CA ARG A 161 -3.79 -0.08 15.61
C ARG A 161 -5.04 -0.17 14.74
N GLN A 162 -5.92 0.83 14.83
CA GLN A 162 -7.17 0.86 14.05
C GLN A 162 -6.97 1.37 12.62
N MET A 163 -5.83 2.00 12.34
CA MET A 163 -5.52 2.44 10.98
C MET A 163 -5.02 1.25 10.15
N PRO A 164 -5.74 0.89 9.08
CA PRO A 164 -5.35 -0.24 8.26
C PRO A 164 -4.05 0.08 7.50
N ALA A 165 -3.13 -0.91 7.47
CA ALA A 165 -1.95 -0.89 6.62
C ALA A 165 -2.20 -1.74 5.36
N GLU A 166 -3.38 -1.57 4.76
CA GLU A 166 -3.81 -2.37 3.61
C GLU A 166 -3.50 -1.65 2.30
N LEU A 167 -2.79 -2.35 1.43
CA LEU A 167 -2.67 -1.93 0.05
C LEU A 167 -3.91 -2.41 -0.72
N PRO A 168 -4.49 -1.58 -1.61
CA PRO A 168 -5.59 -2.00 -2.46
C PRO A 168 -5.15 -3.12 -3.41
N ASP A 169 -6.12 -3.78 -4.05
CA ASP A 169 -5.85 -4.84 -5.05
C ASP A 169 -5.01 -4.34 -6.24
N ASP A 170 -5.12 -3.07 -6.57
CA ASP A 170 -4.33 -2.37 -7.60
C ASP A 170 -3.61 -1.17 -7.00
N PRO A 171 -2.53 -1.39 -6.23
CA PRO A 171 -1.87 -0.30 -5.55
C PRO A 171 -1.12 0.60 -6.55
N ALA A 172 -1.24 1.91 -6.37
CA ALA A 172 -0.39 2.88 -7.04
C ALA A 172 1.08 2.69 -6.61
N PRO A 173 2.07 2.99 -7.47
CA PRO A 173 3.49 2.91 -7.09
C PRO A 173 3.79 3.64 -5.79
N GLU A 174 3.22 4.83 -5.60
CA GLU A 174 3.40 5.67 -4.42
C GLU A 174 2.89 5.01 -3.14
N GLN A 175 1.82 4.21 -3.21
CA GLN A 175 1.31 3.45 -2.07
C GLN A 175 2.24 2.30 -1.67
N VAL A 176 2.84 1.63 -2.65
CA VAL A 176 3.84 0.58 -2.40
C VAL A 176 5.11 1.17 -1.81
N GLU A 177 5.58 2.30 -2.32
CA GLU A 177 6.72 3.05 -1.77
C GLU A 177 6.46 3.47 -0.32
N ALA A 178 5.29 4.06 -0.07
CA ALA A 178 4.90 4.49 1.26
C ALA A 178 4.85 3.31 2.24
N TRP A 179 4.41 2.13 1.81
CA TRP A 179 4.45 0.93 2.64
C TRP A 179 5.89 0.47 2.93
N ILE A 180 6.76 0.46 1.93
CA ILE A 180 8.17 0.08 2.09
C ILE A 180 8.85 1.02 3.09
N GLU A 181 8.72 2.34 2.87
CA GLU A 181 9.27 3.37 3.76
C GLU A 181 8.71 3.25 5.18
N LEU A 182 7.41 2.99 5.33
CA LEU A 182 6.79 2.75 6.63
C LEU A 182 7.38 1.51 7.32
N GLY A 183 7.57 0.42 6.58
CA GLY A 183 8.18 -0.80 7.10
C GLY A 183 9.62 -0.59 7.57
N GLU A 184 10.41 0.17 6.83
CA GLU A 184 11.77 0.56 7.21
C GLU A 184 11.77 1.47 8.44
N LEU A 185 10.89 2.47 8.46
CA LEU A 185 10.77 3.43 9.57
C LEU A 185 10.42 2.72 10.89
N VAL A 186 9.43 1.83 10.89
CA VAL A 186 9.04 1.10 12.12
C VAL A 186 10.05 0.02 12.52
N ALA A 187 10.98 -0.38 11.63
CA ALA A 187 12.09 -1.26 11.94
C ALA A 187 13.30 -0.51 12.51
N ASP A 188 13.40 0.82 12.31
CA ASP A 188 14.52 1.62 12.79
C ASP A 188 14.50 1.73 14.33
N GLU A 189 15.54 1.24 14.97
CA GLU A 189 15.66 1.25 16.44
C GLU A 189 15.70 2.66 17.03
N SER A 190 16.26 3.63 16.31
CA SER A 190 16.34 5.02 16.78
C SER A 190 14.96 5.67 16.77
N PHE A 191 14.15 5.38 15.76
CA PHE A 191 12.75 5.82 15.69
C PHE A 191 11.91 5.17 16.78
N ARG A 192 12.04 3.84 17.01
CA ARG A 192 11.34 3.12 18.07
C ARG A 192 11.64 3.72 19.44
N ARG A 193 12.92 3.97 19.75
CA ARG A 193 13.32 4.61 20.99
C ARG A 193 12.69 6.00 21.14
N ARG A 194 12.77 6.83 20.10
CA ARG A 194 12.18 8.17 20.11
C ARG A 194 10.68 8.15 20.31
N ALA A 195 9.96 7.30 19.58
CA ALA A 195 8.51 7.13 19.72
C ALA A 195 8.14 6.65 21.14
N ARG A 196 8.95 5.75 21.73
CA ARG A 196 8.78 5.30 23.12
C ARG A 196 8.99 6.43 24.12
N ASP A 197 10.05 7.25 23.94
CA ASP A 197 10.30 8.40 24.82
C ASP A 197 9.11 9.37 24.78
N MET A 198 8.55 9.62 23.61
CA MET A 198 7.33 10.44 23.45
C MET A 198 6.12 9.83 24.14
N ALA A 199 5.92 8.51 24.01
CA ALA A 199 4.81 7.80 24.64
C ALA A 199 4.89 7.84 26.17
N LEU A 200 6.09 7.74 26.74
CA LEU A 200 6.33 7.82 28.17
C LEU A 200 6.30 9.25 28.73
N ALA A 201 6.73 10.23 27.94
CA ALA A 201 6.72 11.64 28.33
C ALA A 201 5.29 12.24 28.36
N GLY A 202 4.37 11.74 27.54
CA GLY A 202 2.99 12.23 27.44
C GLY A 202 2.26 12.29 28.79
N PRO A 203 2.22 11.22 29.61
CA PRO A 203 1.61 11.22 30.93
C PRO A 203 2.32 12.17 31.91
N GLN A 204 3.65 12.28 31.83
CA GLN A 204 4.42 13.14 32.72
C GLN A 204 4.24 14.62 32.38
N ALA A 205 4.18 14.97 31.10
CA ALA A 205 3.88 16.32 30.65
C ALA A 205 2.47 16.75 31.08
N ALA A 206 1.47 15.87 30.92
CA ALA A 206 0.10 16.12 31.37
C ALA A 206 -0.02 16.24 32.90
N GLY A 207 0.73 15.44 33.66
CA GLY A 207 0.72 15.48 35.14
C GLY A 207 1.44 16.67 35.76
N GLN A 208 2.53 17.17 35.13
CA GLN A 208 3.29 18.32 35.63
C GLN A 208 2.73 19.67 35.18
N ALA A 209 2.00 19.68 34.09
CA ALA A 209 1.46 20.89 33.49
C ALA A 209 0.03 21.22 33.95
N GLY A 210 -0.65 20.31 34.64
CA GLY A 210 -2.08 20.41 34.97
C GLY A 210 -2.96 20.32 33.71
N PRO A 211 -4.30 20.20 33.86
CA PRO A 211 -5.22 20.06 32.74
C PRO A 211 -5.27 21.26 31.77
N GLN A 212 -4.51 22.32 32.04
CA GLN A 212 -4.49 23.58 31.27
C GLN A 212 -3.26 23.75 30.36
N ALA A 213 -2.27 22.86 30.39
CA ALA A 213 -1.04 23.06 29.61
C ALA A 213 -1.17 22.58 28.17
N ASP A 214 -1.99 21.57 27.93
CA ASP A 214 -2.30 21.08 26.56
C ASP A 214 -3.29 22.04 25.85
N GLU A 215 -4.06 22.83 26.63
CA GLU A 215 -4.94 23.91 26.12
C GLU A 215 -4.21 25.20 25.77
N ARG A 216 -2.92 25.37 26.17
CA ARG A 216 -2.20 26.65 26.04
C ARG A 216 -1.56 26.87 24.68
N ILE A 217 -1.33 25.82 23.87
CA ILE A 217 -0.82 25.97 22.51
C ILE A 217 -1.82 25.40 21.54
N ASP A 218 -2.49 26.27 20.85
CA ASP A 218 -3.30 25.94 19.73
C ASP A 218 -2.40 25.57 18.56
N HIS A 219 -2.36 24.29 18.20
CA HIS A 219 -1.61 23.77 17.04
C HIS A 219 -1.93 24.52 15.75
N GLN A 220 -3.16 25.01 15.63
CA GLN A 220 -3.63 25.78 14.48
C GLN A 220 -2.97 27.16 14.46
N LEU A 221 -2.86 27.83 15.63
CA LEU A 221 -2.14 29.11 15.76
C LEU A 221 -0.65 28.95 15.46
N VAL A 222 -0.01 27.85 15.90
CA VAL A 222 1.38 27.57 15.57
C VAL A 222 1.57 27.42 14.06
N ALA A 223 0.77 26.55 13.44
CA ALA A 223 0.85 26.32 11.98
C ALA A 223 0.61 27.62 11.20
N GLU A 224 -0.31 28.47 11.64
CA GLU A 224 -0.67 29.73 10.98
C GLU A 224 0.42 30.79 11.18
N HIS A 225 0.81 31.09 12.41
CA HIS A 225 1.73 32.21 12.70
C HIS A 225 3.18 31.85 12.44
N ALA A 226 3.68 30.73 12.99
CA ALA A 226 5.04 30.29 12.77
C ALA A 226 5.25 29.82 11.32
N GLY A 227 4.25 29.17 10.71
CA GLY A 227 4.31 28.79 9.30
C GLY A 227 4.40 30.00 8.37
N ARG A 228 3.64 31.09 8.63
CA ARG A 228 3.76 32.34 7.87
C ARG A 228 5.11 33.03 8.10
N ALA A 229 5.62 33.02 9.32
CA ALA A 229 6.92 33.59 9.64
C ALA A 229 8.05 32.84 8.89
N LEU A 230 7.98 31.52 8.89
CA LEU A 230 8.92 30.66 8.14
C LEU A 230 8.89 30.96 6.64
N ALA A 231 7.69 31.04 6.04
CA ALA A 231 7.51 31.35 4.64
C ALA A 231 7.99 32.78 4.27
N ALA A 232 7.93 33.72 5.21
CA ALA A 232 8.44 35.07 5.05
C ALA A 232 9.94 35.22 5.37
N GLY A 233 10.63 34.14 5.75
CA GLY A 233 12.04 34.15 6.11
C GLY A 233 12.35 34.91 7.42
N ILE A 234 11.37 35.06 8.32
CA ILE A 234 11.54 35.74 9.61
C ILE A 234 12.35 34.81 10.54
N ALA A 235 13.52 35.25 10.95
CA ALA A 235 14.35 34.46 11.85
C ALA A 235 13.73 34.42 13.27
N PRO A 236 13.68 33.21 13.93
CA PRO A 236 13.08 33.06 15.26
C PRO A 236 13.61 34.00 16.32
N GLY A 237 14.92 34.25 16.30
CA GLY A 237 15.58 35.16 17.25
C GLY A 237 15.53 36.67 16.90
N SER A 238 14.88 37.09 15.81
CA SER A 238 14.75 38.47 15.41
C SER A 238 13.73 39.26 16.27
N ARG A 239 13.67 40.58 16.09
CA ARG A 239 12.62 41.40 16.71
C ARG A 239 11.24 41.07 16.16
N GLU A 240 11.18 40.85 14.86
CA GLU A 240 9.95 40.42 14.18
C GLU A 240 9.52 39.02 14.63
N GLY A 241 10.48 38.09 14.81
CA GLY A 241 10.23 36.74 15.31
C GLY A 241 9.64 36.76 16.72
N ARG A 242 10.08 37.69 17.58
CA ARG A 242 9.47 37.86 18.89
C ARG A 242 8.02 38.34 18.82
N ALA A 243 7.71 39.26 17.92
CA ALA A 243 6.33 39.72 17.73
C ALA A 243 5.41 38.58 17.25
N VAL A 244 5.93 37.62 16.46
CA VAL A 244 5.19 36.40 16.09
C VAL A 244 5.07 35.45 17.29
N LEU A 245 6.12 35.25 18.09
CA LEU A 245 6.08 34.43 19.29
C LEU A 245 5.00 34.94 20.28
N ASP A 246 4.86 36.24 20.46
CA ASP A 246 3.88 36.86 21.34
C ASP A 246 2.41 36.66 20.85
N GLN A 247 2.21 36.27 19.60
CA GLN A 247 0.88 35.88 19.07
C GLN A 247 0.54 34.41 19.37
N ILE A 248 1.55 33.58 19.59
CA ILE A 248 1.38 32.14 19.86
C ILE A 248 1.41 31.86 21.36
N VAL A 249 2.35 32.51 22.06
CA VAL A 249 2.55 32.35 23.50
C VAL A 249 2.33 33.69 24.20
N PRO A 250 1.44 33.76 25.24
CA PRO A 250 1.14 35.00 25.91
C PRO A 250 2.42 35.77 26.37
N PRO A 251 2.52 37.05 26.09
CA PRO A 251 3.71 37.85 26.40
C PRO A 251 4.14 37.83 27.89
N GLY A 252 3.19 37.62 28.80
CA GLY A 252 3.42 37.53 30.25
C GLY A 252 3.91 36.16 30.74
N THR A 253 4.13 35.19 29.86
CA THR A 253 4.62 33.87 30.24
C THR A 253 6.02 33.93 30.80
N PRO A 254 6.28 33.44 32.04
CA PRO A 254 7.59 33.49 32.67
C PRO A 254 8.69 32.79 31.86
N PRO A 255 9.95 33.24 31.88
CA PRO A 255 11.04 32.60 31.14
C PRO A 255 11.22 31.11 31.46
N ALA A 256 11.07 30.74 32.73
CA ALA A 256 11.16 29.31 33.13
C ALA A 256 10.01 28.44 32.56
N GLU A 257 8.85 29.03 32.35
CA GLU A 257 7.72 28.36 31.71
C GLU A 257 7.92 28.25 30.19
N ARG A 258 8.43 29.31 29.55
CA ARG A 258 8.81 29.27 28.12
C ARG A 258 9.91 28.22 27.85
N ALA A 259 10.89 28.10 28.76
CA ALA A 259 11.94 27.07 28.66
C ALA A 259 11.36 25.63 28.77
N ARG A 260 10.43 25.42 29.73
CA ARG A 260 9.72 24.13 29.87
C ARG A 260 8.87 23.82 28.64
N LEU A 261 8.19 24.81 28.11
CA LEU A 261 7.39 24.69 26.91
C LEU A 261 8.26 24.28 25.70
N ALA A 262 9.39 24.94 25.49
CA ALA A 262 10.34 24.58 24.44
C ALA A 262 10.82 23.12 24.57
N ALA A 263 11.17 22.68 25.78
CA ALA A 263 11.60 21.30 26.04
C ALA A 263 10.45 20.28 25.78
N THR A 264 9.23 20.62 26.15
CA THR A 264 8.05 19.78 25.88
C THR A 264 7.81 19.68 24.38
N LEU A 265 7.77 20.79 23.66
CA LEU A 265 7.57 20.80 22.20
C LEU A 265 8.69 20.02 21.50
N GLU A 266 9.94 20.20 21.90
CA GLU A 266 11.08 19.45 21.35
C GLU A 266 10.90 17.92 21.55
N THR A 267 10.35 17.50 22.69
CA THR A 267 10.08 16.08 22.94
C THR A 267 9.05 15.53 21.95
N PHE A 268 8.02 16.30 21.61
CA PHE A 268 6.93 15.83 20.76
C PHE A 268 7.08 16.23 19.28
N THR A 269 8.14 16.97 18.92
CA THR A 269 8.42 17.35 17.53
C THR A 269 9.47 16.40 16.95
N ASP A 270 9.06 15.54 16.04
CA ASP A 270 9.93 14.64 15.27
C ASP A 270 9.34 14.45 13.86
N ALA A 271 10.11 14.83 12.84
CA ALA A 271 9.70 14.74 11.44
C ALA A 271 9.38 13.30 11.02
N ARG A 272 9.98 12.29 11.67
CA ARG A 272 9.70 10.87 11.37
C ARG A 272 8.32 10.44 11.89
N VAL A 273 7.85 11.02 13.01
CA VAL A 273 6.48 10.78 13.51
C VAL A 273 5.45 11.39 12.56
N GLU A 274 5.68 12.61 12.08
CA GLU A 274 4.84 13.21 11.05
C GLU A 274 4.87 12.36 9.76
N ARG A 275 6.06 11.89 9.35
CA ARG A 275 6.22 11.03 8.19
C ARG A 275 5.46 9.71 8.32
N TYR A 276 5.45 9.09 9.50
CA TYR A 276 4.65 7.90 9.79
C TYR A 276 3.16 8.10 9.45
N TRP A 277 2.57 9.22 9.88
CA TRP A 277 1.17 9.53 9.59
C TRP A 277 0.92 9.86 8.12
N GLN A 278 1.84 10.55 7.47
CA GLN A 278 1.76 10.82 6.04
C GLN A 278 1.82 9.54 5.22
N LEU A 279 2.69 8.60 5.59
CA LEU A 279 2.80 7.31 4.91
C LEU A 279 1.53 6.48 5.04
N LEU A 280 0.92 6.45 6.23
CA LEU A 280 -0.38 5.81 6.40
C LEU A 280 -1.48 6.48 5.58
N ALA A 281 -1.48 7.81 5.48
CA ALA A 281 -2.44 8.53 4.63
C ALA A 281 -2.26 8.15 3.15
N ILE A 282 -1.01 8.09 2.65
CA ILE A 282 -0.71 7.67 1.27
C ILE A 282 -1.19 6.23 1.02
N ILE A 283 -0.85 5.29 1.91
CA ILE A 283 -1.25 3.88 1.81
C ILE A 283 -2.77 3.75 1.67
N ASN A 284 -3.51 4.51 2.46
CA ASN A 284 -4.97 4.47 2.49
C ASN A 284 -5.65 5.38 1.45
N GLY A 285 -4.89 6.13 0.65
CA GLY A 285 -5.44 7.07 -0.32
C GLY A 285 -6.16 8.27 0.32
N TRP A 286 -5.80 8.62 1.56
CA TRP A 286 -6.35 9.77 2.27
C TRP A 286 -5.57 11.05 1.96
N PRO A 287 -6.18 12.23 2.13
CA PRO A 287 -5.45 13.49 2.06
C PRO A 287 -4.30 13.52 3.06
N GLN A 288 -3.12 13.91 2.61
CA GLN A 288 -1.97 14.04 3.50
C GLN A 288 -2.16 15.29 4.39
N PRO A 289 -1.92 15.18 5.71
CA PRO A 289 -1.89 16.36 6.56
C PRO A 289 -0.71 17.26 6.12
N PRO A 290 -0.89 18.58 6.16
CA PRO A 290 0.21 19.51 5.90
C PRO A 290 1.31 19.30 6.95
N SER A 291 2.58 19.49 6.54
CA SER A 291 3.70 19.41 7.46
C SER A 291 3.62 20.54 8.49
N ALA A 292 3.59 20.18 9.76
CA ALA A 292 3.59 21.11 10.88
C ALA A 292 4.96 21.22 11.58
N VAL A 293 5.82 20.20 11.42
CA VAL A 293 7.13 20.12 12.07
C VAL A 293 7.97 21.37 11.86
N PRO A 294 8.14 21.94 10.66
CA PRO A 294 8.95 23.16 10.49
C PRO A 294 8.45 24.37 11.28
N ALA A 295 7.12 24.49 11.43
CA ALA A 295 6.51 25.57 12.22
C ALA A 295 6.76 25.38 13.73
N PHE A 296 6.73 24.13 14.21
CA PHE A 296 7.05 23.81 15.61
C PHE A 296 8.56 23.99 15.89
N GLU A 297 9.44 23.59 14.98
CA GLU A 297 10.90 23.83 15.09
C GLU A 297 11.17 25.32 15.18
N TRP A 298 10.56 26.13 14.32
CA TRP A 298 10.65 27.59 14.40
C TRP A 298 10.20 28.13 15.76
N LEU A 299 9.08 27.63 16.31
CA LEU A 299 8.58 28.05 17.62
C LEU A 299 9.55 27.66 18.75
N ILE A 300 10.10 26.46 18.73
CA ILE A 300 11.10 26.00 19.69
C ILE A 300 12.31 26.90 19.70
N GLU A 301 12.83 27.25 18.53
CA GLU A 301 13.99 28.18 18.39
C GLU A 301 13.63 29.59 18.88
N ALA A 302 12.42 30.09 18.60
CA ALA A 302 11.96 31.39 19.08
C ALA A 302 11.88 31.45 20.61
N LEU A 303 11.32 30.41 21.24
CA LEU A 303 11.25 30.25 22.69
C LEU A 303 12.65 30.22 23.33
N ARG A 304 13.58 29.49 22.76
CA ARG A 304 14.98 29.39 23.20
C ARG A 304 15.71 30.74 23.10
N ALA A 305 15.55 31.43 21.97
CA ALA A 305 16.19 32.74 21.75
C ALA A 305 15.65 33.79 22.72
N ASP A 306 14.34 33.70 23.06
CA ASP A 306 13.73 34.63 24.04
C ASP A 306 14.20 34.36 25.47
N THR A 307 14.26 33.10 25.89
CA THR A 307 14.75 32.69 27.23
C THR A 307 16.24 33.04 27.43
N ALA A 308 17.07 32.87 26.41
CA ALA A 308 18.48 33.22 26.46
C ALA A 308 18.70 34.73 26.71
N ARG A 309 17.84 35.62 26.19
CA ARG A 309 17.90 37.08 26.40
C ARG A 309 17.38 37.51 27.77
N ALA A 310 16.43 36.78 28.35
CA ALA A 310 15.89 37.11 29.67
C ALA A 310 16.81 36.72 30.83
N GLY A 311 17.87 35.93 30.56
CA GLY A 311 18.88 35.52 31.54
C GLY A 311 20.09 36.46 31.64
N TYR A 312 20.10 37.53 30.84
CA TYR A 312 21.06 38.63 30.93
C TYR A 312 20.38 39.90 31.48
#